data_e75a76d2949fa33d79b972f74c8701ed
#
_entry.id   e75a76d2949fa33d79b972f74c8701ed
#
_cell.length_a   1.000
_cell.length_b   1.000
_cell.length_c   1.000
_cell.angle_alpha   90.00
_cell.angle_beta   90.00
_cell.angle_gamma   90.00
#
_symmetry.space_group_name_H-M   'P 1'
#
loop_
_entity.id
_entity.type
_entity.pdbx_description
1 polymer ?
#
loop_
_entity_poly.entity_id
_entity_poly.type
_entity_poly.pdbx_seq_one_letter_code
_entity_poly.pdbx_strand_id
1 'polypeptide(L)'
;MTSLNPVLTIGYQLTEPMREHLGLSRSEARRRAIELLEMVGIPMAKSRIDDYPHHFSGGMRQRVMIAIALSCDPQILIADEPTTALDVTIQAQILEIIKRLREELGMAIVWITHDLGVVAGMADRVAVMYGGYIVEEAPVFELYANPKHPYTQGLLKTLPNLEGQRAERLKSINGQPPNLNQKPLSCSFAPRCSQTMERCLVENPVLENRNNNHKVACWWNP
;
A
#
# COMPACT_ATOMS: atom_id res chain seq x y z
N MET A 1 -0.05 -12.01 -7.99
CA MET A 1 -1.27 -12.43 -8.76
C MET A 1 -1.68 -13.89 -8.50
N THR A 2 -1.18 -14.49 -7.45
CA THR A 2 -1.43 -15.91 -7.06
C THR A 2 -2.53 -16.07 -6.01
N SER A 3 -3.22 -14.98 -5.63
CA SER A 3 -4.19 -14.99 -4.52
C SER A 3 -5.55 -15.58 -4.88
N LEU A 4 -5.89 -15.66 -6.17
CA LEU A 4 -7.09 -16.38 -6.62
C LEU A 4 -6.74 -17.84 -6.92
N ASN A 5 -7.51 -18.77 -6.39
CA ASN A 5 -7.36 -20.17 -6.70
C ASN A 5 -7.86 -20.45 -8.14
N PRO A 6 -7.00 -20.90 -9.08
CA PRO A 6 -7.36 -21.03 -10.48
C PRO A 6 -8.37 -22.15 -10.79
N VAL A 7 -8.56 -23.09 -9.87
CA VAL A 7 -9.48 -24.23 -10.04
C VAL A 7 -10.85 -24.03 -9.39
N LEU A 8 -11.08 -22.86 -8.75
CA LEU A 8 -12.35 -22.47 -8.18
C LEU A 8 -12.95 -21.30 -8.94
N THR A 9 -14.27 -21.28 -9.09
CA THR A 9 -14.98 -20.16 -9.73
C THR A 9 -14.88 -18.90 -8.88
N ILE A 10 -15.04 -17.74 -9.49
CA ILE A 10 -15.06 -16.44 -8.81
C ILE A 10 -16.17 -16.41 -7.76
N GLY A 11 -17.37 -16.89 -8.11
CA GLY A 11 -18.50 -16.95 -7.20
C GLY A 11 -18.27 -17.82 -5.98
N TYR A 12 -17.59 -18.95 -6.14
CA TYR A 12 -17.25 -19.80 -5.00
C TYR A 12 -16.34 -19.05 -4.02
N GLN A 13 -15.24 -18.46 -4.55
CA GLN A 13 -14.25 -17.75 -3.74
C GLN A 13 -14.82 -16.49 -3.05
N LEU A 14 -15.79 -15.82 -3.67
CA LEU A 14 -16.48 -14.67 -3.07
C LEU A 14 -17.50 -15.08 -2.01
N THR A 15 -18.25 -16.16 -2.25
CA THR A 15 -19.36 -16.54 -1.37
C THR A 15 -18.94 -17.35 -0.16
N GLU A 16 -17.81 -18.04 -0.22
CA GLU A 16 -17.31 -18.86 0.90
C GLU A 16 -17.08 -18.04 2.17
N PRO A 17 -16.33 -16.92 2.16
CA PRO A 17 -16.13 -16.09 3.36
C PRO A 17 -17.45 -15.57 3.94
N MET A 18 -18.39 -15.14 3.10
CA MET A 18 -19.68 -14.62 3.55
C MET A 18 -20.52 -15.70 4.24
N ARG A 19 -20.46 -16.91 3.74
CA ARG A 19 -21.21 -18.05 4.34
C ARG A 19 -20.57 -18.49 5.64
N GLU A 20 -19.26 -18.52 5.71
CA GLU A 20 -18.52 -18.95 6.90
C GLU A 20 -18.59 -17.91 8.03
N HIS A 21 -18.38 -16.62 7.71
CA HIS A 21 -18.25 -15.57 8.72
C HIS A 21 -19.53 -14.79 8.98
N LEU A 22 -20.42 -14.66 7.99
CA LEU A 22 -21.69 -13.93 8.14
C LEU A 22 -22.90 -14.86 8.24
N GLY A 23 -22.74 -16.18 8.07
CA GLY A 23 -23.82 -17.15 8.13
C GLY A 23 -24.84 -17.03 7.00
N LEU A 24 -24.50 -16.38 5.88
CA LEU A 24 -25.42 -16.19 4.76
C LEU A 24 -25.77 -17.51 4.06
N SER A 25 -27.01 -17.63 3.63
CA SER A 25 -27.42 -18.72 2.75
C SER A 25 -26.73 -18.62 1.39
N ARG A 26 -26.73 -19.71 0.62
CA ARG A 26 -26.14 -19.73 -0.74
C ARG A 26 -26.73 -18.67 -1.66
N SER A 27 -28.04 -18.44 -1.58
CA SER A 27 -28.73 -17.46 -2.43
C SER A 27 -28.40 -16.02 -2.04
N GLU A 28 -28.34 -15.73 -0.74
CA GLU A 28 -27.97 -14.41 -0.23
C GLU A 28 -26.51 -14.07 -0.54
N ALA A 29 -25.58 -15.00 -0.25
CA ALA A 29 -24.17 -14.83 -0.55
C ALA A 29 -23.94 -14.62 -2.06
N ARG A 30 -24.65 -15.38 -2.93
CA ARG A 30 -24.52 -15.20 -4.38
C ARG A 30 -25.03 -13.82 -4.85
N ARG A 31 -26.17 -13.35 -4.34
CA ARG A 31 -26.70 -12.03 -4.66
C ARG A 31 -25.70 -10.95 -4.28
N ARG A 32 -25.20 -10.98 -3.04
CA ARG A 32 -24.21 -10.03 -2.54
C ARG A 32 -22.89 -10.11 -3.32
N ALA A 33 -22.44 -11.30 -3.72
CA ALA A 33 -21.26 -11.45 -4.57
C ALA A 33 -21.41 -10.76 -5.92
N ILE A 34 -22.59 -10.82 -6.55
CA ILE A 34 -22.88 -10.11 -7.80
C ILE A 34 -22.83 -8.58 -7.55
N GLU A 35 -23.47 -8.08 -6.50
CA GLU A 35 -23.45 -6.66 -6.12
C GLU A 35 -22.01 -6.16 -5.90
N LEU A 36 -21.16 -6.93 -5.22
CA LEU A 36 -19.76 -6.59 -5.02
C LEU A 36 -18.95 -6.57 -6.33
N LEU A 37 -19.18 -7.53 -7.22
CA LEU A 37 -18.54 -7.54 -8.55
C LEU A 37 -18.95 -6.33 -9.40
N GLU A 38 -20.21 -5.93 -9.34
CA GLU A 38 -20.70 -4.70 -10.00
C GLU A 38 -20.06 -3.45 -9.37
N MET A 39 -20.00 -3.38 -8.05
CA MET A 39 -19.38 -2.29 -7.29
C MET A 39 -17.91 -2.08 -7.66
N VAL A 40 -17.14 -3.15 -7.85
CA VAL A 40 -15.73 -3.04 -8.31
C VAL A 40 -15.61 -2.91 -9.84
N GLY A 41 -16.72 -2.83 -10.57
CA GLY A 41 -16.74 -2.57 -12.01
C GLY A 41 -16.39 -3.80 -12.87
N ILE A 42 -16.81 -5.00 -12.47
CA ILE A 42 -16.76 -6.20 -13.34
C ILE A 42 -17.96 -6.16 -14.29
N PRO A 43 -17.76 -6.07 -15.61
CA PRO A 43 -18.85 -6.05 -16.55
C PRO A 43 -19.59 -7.37 -16.57
N MET A 44 -20.92 -7.35 -16.71
CA MET A 44 -21.79 -8.54 -16.76
C MET A 44 -21.57 -9.49 -15.55
N ALA A 45 -21.46 -8.94 -14.33
CA ALA A 45 -21.14 -9.68 -13.11
C ALA A 45 -22.00 -10.93 -12.91
N LYS A 46 -23.31 -10.81 -13.17
CA LYS A 46 -24.28 -11.92 -13.05
C LYS A 46 -23.98 -13.14 -13.92
N SER A 47 -23.44 -12.95 -15.13
CA SER A 47 -23.08 -14.04 -16.02
C SER A 47 -21.66 -14.55 -15.77
N ARG A 48 -20.79 -13.70 -15.22
CA ARG A 48 -19.37 -14.00 -15.02
C ARG A 48 -19.02 -14.55 -13.66
N ILE A 49 -19.96 -14.56 -12.72
CA ILE A 49 -19.74 -15.05 -11.36
C ILE A 49 -19.33 -16.55 -11.35
N ASP A 50 -19.75 -17.32 -12.34
CA ASP A 50 -19.42 -18.74 -12.46
C ASP A 50 -18.15 -18.99 -13.31
N ASP A 51 -17.51 -17.92 -13.83
CA ASP A 51 -16.24 -18.00 -14.54
C ASP A 51 -15.07 -18.31 -13.59
N TYR A 52 -13.99 -18.83 -14.17
CA TYR A 52 -12.72 -19.08 -13.48
C TYR A 52 -11.77 -17.88 -13.60
N PRO A 53 -10.79 -17.74 -12.70
CA PRO A 53 -9.84 -16.61 -12.74
C PRO A 53 -9.10 -16.42 -14.07
N HIS A 54 -8.85 -17.49 -14.82
CA HIS A 54 -8.14 -17.41 -16.09
C HIS A 54 -8.97 -16.77 -17.22
N HIS A 55 -10.30 -16.64 -17.07
CA HIS A 55 -11.15 -15.88 -17.98
C HIS A 55 -11.11 -14.36 -17.75
N PHE A 56 -10.39 -13.89 -16.70
CA PHE A 56 -10.30 -12.49 -16.32
C PHE A 56 -8.93 -11.91 -16.67
N SER A 57 -8.89 -10.65 -17.15
CA SER A 57 -7.65 -9.90 -17.29
C SER A 57 -6.98 -9.64 -15.93
N GLY A 58 -5.71 -9.22 -15.93
CA GLY A 58 -4.99 -8.89 -14.69
C GLY A 58 -5.73 -7.88 -13.83
N GLY A 59 -6.17 -6.78 -14.43
CA GLY A 59 -6.94 -5.74 -13.72
C GLY A 59 -8.31 -6.23 -13.24
N MET A 60 -8.99 -7.10 -13.97
CA MET A 60 -10.23 -7.72 -13.52
C MET A 60 -10.00 -8.68 -12.34
N ARG A 61 -8.94 -9.47 -12.37
CA ARG A 61 -8.56 -10.32 -11.21
C ARG A 61 -8.28 -9.49 -9.97
N GLN A 62 -7.61 -8.35 -10.12
CA GLN A 62 -7.37 -7.43 -9.02
C GLN A 62 -8.67 -6.87 -8.44
N ARG A 63 -9.64 -6.47 -9.29
CA ARG A 63 -10.97 -6.02 -8.86
C ARG A 63 -11.74 -7.12 -8.12
N VAL A 64 -11.65 -8.37 -8.57
CA VAL A 64 -12.24 -9.53 -7.86
C VAL A 64 -11.60 -9.71 -6.48
N MET A 65 -10.29 -9.57 -6.36
CA MET A 65 -9.61 -9.64 -5.05
C MET A 65 -10.09 -8.53 -4.10
N ILE A 66 -10.31 -7.32 -4.60
CA ILE A 66 -10.90 -6.23 -3.82
C ILE A 66 -12.32 -6.62 -3.37
N ALA A 67 -13.14 -7.17 -4.27
CA ALA A 67 -14.48 -7.63 -3.93
C ALA A 67 -14.47 -8.73 -2.84
N ILE A 68 -13.53 -9.68 -2.90
CA ILE A 68 -13.34 -10.69 -1.85
C ILE A 68 -12.96 -10.03 -0.53
N ALA A 69 -12.02 -9.10 -0.53
CA ALA A 69 -11.61 -8.40 0.68
C ALA A 69 -12.75 -7.61 1.34
N LEU A 70 -13.71 -7.11 0.54
CA LEU A 70 -14.88 -6.37 1.00
C LEU A 70 -16.07 -7.27 1.37
N SER A 71 -16.02 -8.57 1.10
CA SER A 71 -17.18 -9.47 1.16
C SER A 71 -17.81 -9.59 2.56
N CYS A 72 -17.00 -9.38 3.60
CA CYS A 72 -17.44 -9.46 5.00
C CYS A 72 -17.52 -8.09 5.70
N ASP A 73 -17.73 -7.01 4.98
CA ASP A 73 -17.90 -5.64 5.50
C ASP A 73 -16.77 -5.22 6.47
N PRO A 74 -15.51 -5.24 6.03
CA PRO A 74 -14.39 -4.95 6.91
C PRO A 74 -14.38 -3.47 7.33
N GLN A 75 -14.02 -3.21 8.59
CA GLN A 75 -13.74 -1.86 9.07
C GLN A 75 -12.35 -1.36 8.63
N ILE A 76 -11.43 -2.28 8.37
CA ILE A 76 -10.06 -1.98 7.94
C ILE A 76 -9.71 -2.86 6.74
N LEU A 77 -9.26 -2.25 5.65
CA LEU A 77 -8.70 -2.92 4.49
C LEU A 77 -7.18 -2.80 4.50
N ILE A 78 -6.46 -3.92 4.46
CA ILE A 78 -5.00 -3.94 4.28
C ILE A 78 -4.71 -4.29 2.82
N ALA A 79 -4.08 -3.36 2.10
CA ALA A 79 -3.70 -3.51 0.71
C ALA A 79 -2.17 -3.53 0.60
N ASP A 80 -1.61 -4.73 0.43
CA ASP A 80 -0.17 -4.95 0.31
C ASP A 80 0.23 -5.02 -1.16
N GLU A 81 0.92 -3.99 -1.63
CA GLU A 81 1.34 -3.79 -3.03
C GLU A 81 0.23 -4.09 -4.07
N PRO A 82 -0.99 -3.56 -3.90
CA PRO A 82 -2.15 -4.00 -4.68
C PRO A 82 -2.10 -3.62 -6.16
N THR A 83 -1.19 -2.75 -6.55
CA THR A 83 -1.03 -2.29 -7.94
C THR A 83 0.28 -2.75 -8.58
N THR A 84 1.07 -3.56 -7.89
CA THR A 84 2.32 -4.11 -8.42
C THR A 84 2.05 -4.99 -9.66
N ALA A 85 2.83 -4.82 -10.70
CA ALA A 85 2.71 -5.49 -12.01
C ALA A 85 1.43 -5.16 -12.82
N LEU A 86 0.76 -4.05 -12.50
CA LEU A 86 -0.29 -3.47 -13.34
C LEU A 86 0.29 -2.32 -14.18
N ASP A 87 -0.27 -2.13 -15.37
CA ASP A 87 0.03 -0.92 -16.15
C ASP A 87 -0.57 0.33 -15.47
N VAL A 88 0.00 1.50 -15.80
CA VAL A 88 -0.34 2.78 -15.17
C VAL A 88 -1.83 3.11 -15.29
N THR A 89 -2.45 2.74 -16.41
CA THR A 89 -3.88 3.02 -16.64
C THR A 89 -4.76 2.16 -15.72
N ILE A 90 -4.47 0.87 -15.61
CA ILE A 90 -5.19 -0.03 -14.71
C ILE A 90 -4.93 0.33 -13.25
N GLN A 91 -3.68 0.70 -12.90
CA GLN A 91 -3.35 1.21 -11.58
C GLN A 91 -4.23 2.40 -11.20
N ALA A 92 -4.33 3.43 -12.07
CA ALA A 92 -5.19 4.58 -11.83
C ALA A 92 -6.66 4.20 -11.61
N GLN A 93 -7.19 3.26 -12.40
CA GLN A 93 -8.57 2.77 -12.23
C GLN A 93 -8.78 2.04 -10.90
N ILE A 94 -7.81 1.25 -10.43
CA ILE A 94 -7.89 0.56 -9.13
C ILE A 94 -7.88 1.59 -7.99
N LEU A 95 -7.01 2.60 -8.07
CA LEU A 95 -6.95 3.68 -7.08
C LEU A 95 -8.27 4.44 -6.98
N GLU A 96 -8.90 4.75 -8.11
CA GLU A 96 -10.20 5.42 -8.16
C GLU A 96 -11.30 4.57 -7.50
N ILE A 97 -11.34 3.28 -7.80
CA ILE A 97 -12.28 2.33 -7.16
C ILE A 97 -12.08 2.33 -5.64
N ILE A 98 -10.85 2.22 -5.16
CA ILE A 98 -10.55 2.16 -3.73
C ILE A 98 -10.92 3.46 -3.02
N LYS A 99 -10.65 4.63 -3.62
CA LYS A 99 -11.05 5.93 -3.07
C LYS A 99 -12.56 6.01 -2.89
N ARG A 100 -13.30 5.71 -3.95
CA ARG A 100 -14.76 5.70 -3.92
C ARG A 100 -15.30 4.74 -2.85
N LEU A 101 -14.79 3.50 -2.79
CA LEU A 101 -15.23 2.51 -1.81
C LEU A 101 -14.89 2.92 -0.37
N ARG A 102 -13.76 3.58 -0.14
CA ARG A 102 -13.42 4.14 1.17
C ARG A 102 -14.47 5.17 1.62
N GLU A 103 -14.87 6.07 0.73
CA GLU A 103 -15.87 7.11 1.01
C GLU A 103 -17.26 6.51 1.24
N GLU A 104 -17.69 5.58 0.36
CA GLU A 104 -19.01 4.95 0.42
C GLU A 104 -19.18 4.04 1.65
N LEU A 105 -18.14 3.30 2.03
CA LEU A 105 -18.19 2.31 3.10
C LEU A 105 -17.65 2.82 4.45
N GLY A 106 -17.00 3.97 4.48
CA GLY A 106 -16.45 4.57 5.70
C GLY A 106 -15.33 3.75 6.35
N MET A 107 -14.64 2.88 5.59
CA MET A 107 -13.58 2.01 6.10
C MET A 107 -12.22 2.70 6.16
N ALA A 108 -11.37 2.26 7.09
CA ALA A 108 -9.97 2.63 7.11
C ALA A 108 -9.15 1.77 6.14
N ILE A 109 -8.10 2.35 5.54
CA ILE A 109 -7.23 1.63 4.62
C ILE A 109 -5.77 1.73 5.09
N VAL A 110 -5.10 0.59 5.21
CA VAL A 110 -3.65 0.49 5.34
C VAL A 110 -3.09 0.13 3.98
N TRP A 111 -2.44 1.09 3.32
CA TRP A 111 -1.87 0.91 1.98
C TRP A 111 -0.36 0.73 2.06
N ILE A 112 0.14 -0.42 1.69
CA ILE A 112 1.57 -0.74 1.66
C ILE A 112 2.05 -0.65 0.21
N THR A 113 3.04 0.19 -0.06
CA THR A 113 3.59 0.39 -1.41
C THR A 113 4.97 1.03 -1.36
N HIS A 114 5.73 0.84 -2.42
CA HIS A 114 6.97 1.58 -2.69
C HIS A 114 6.74 2.77 -3.65
N ASP A 115 5.52 2.95 -4.16
CA ASP A 115 5.18 4.05 -5.08
C ASP A 115 4.73 5.29 -4.31
N LEU A 116 5.67 6.22 -4.13
CA LEU A 116 5.41 7.50 -3.45
C LEU A 116 4.40 8.39 -4.20
N GLY A 117 4.28 8.26 -5.52
CA GLY A 117 3.27 8.99 -6.31
C GLY A 117 1.85 8.57 -5.92
N VAL A 118 1.63 7.28 -5.72
CA VAL A 118 0.35 6.73 -5.23
C VAL A 118 0.06 7.24 -3.82
N VAL A 119 1.05 7.19 -2.92
CA VAL A 119 0.90 7.64 -1.52
C VAL A 119 0.45 9.10 -1.46
N ALA A 120 1.08 9.99 -2.24
CA ALA A 120 0.75 11.41 -2.27
C ALA A 120 -0.72 11.69 -2.63
N GLY A 121 -1.32 10.83 -3.46
CA GLY A 121 -2.69 10.98 -3.95
C GLY A 121 -3.76 10.26 -3.13
N MET A 122 -3.40 9.43 -2.15
CA MET A 122 -4.34 8.56 -1.44
C MET A 122 -4.30 8.66 0.09
N ALA A 123 -3.10 8.86 0.66
CA ALA A 123 -2.90 8.74 2.09
C ALA A 123 -3.21 10.04 2.83
N ASP A 124 -3.80 9.93 4.03
CA ASP A 124 -3.90 11.04 4.97
C ASP A 124 -2.59 11.16 5.79
N ARG A 125 -2.01 10.01 6.14
CA ARG A 125 -0.76 9.88 6.90
C ARG A 125 0.15 8.86 6.25
N VAL A 126 1.43 9.05 6.41
CA VAL A 126 2.47 8.15 5.86
C VAL A 126 3.39 7.69 6.97
N ALA A 127 3.66 6.39 7.02
CA ALA A 127 4.70 5.80 7.84
C ALA A 127 5.79 5.23 6.91
N VAL A 128 6.98 5.82 6.94
CA VAL A 128 8.14 5.36 6.17
C VAL A 128 8.87 4.30 6.96
N MET A 129 9.06 3.13 6.34
CA MET A 129 9.77 2.00 6.96
C MET A 129 11.15 1.81 6.33
N TYR A 130 12.14 1.50 7.15
CA TYR A 130 13.47 1.09 6.73
C TYR A 130 14.06 0.06 7.70
N GLY A 131 14.57 -1.04 7.17
CA GLY A 131 15.22 -2.06 7.99
C GLY A 131 14.33 -2.66 9.10
N GLY A 132 13.03 -2.78 8.86
CA GLY A 132 12.05 -3.32 9.80
C GLY A 132 11.53 -2.32 10.84
N TYR A 133 11.95 -1.05 10.78
CA TYR A 133 11.51 0.01 11.70
C TYR A 133 10.78 1.14 10.97
N ILE A 134 9.79 1.73 11.63
CA ILE A 134 9.23 3.02 11.19
C ILE A 134 10.26 4.10 11.54
N VAL A 135 10.79 4.75 10.51
CA VAL A 135 11.82 5.79 10.66
C VAL A 135 11.24 7.20 10.65
N GLU A 136 10.07 7.37 10.04
CA GLU A 136 9.36 8.66 9.99
C GLU A 136 7.86 8.42 9.82
N GLU A 137 7.02 9.20 10.52
CA GLU A 137 5.57 9.16 10.42
C GLU A 137 5.01 10.58 10.49
N ALA A 138 4.23 11.00 9.47
CA ALA A 138 3.64 12.33 9.44
C ALA A 138 2.36 12.37 8.59
N PRO A 139 1.54 13.46 8.67
CA PRO A 139 0.56 13.77 7.65
C PRO A 139 1.24 13.84 6.28
N VAL A 140 0.56 13.38 5.23
CA VAL A 140 1.16 13.24 3.88
C VAL A 140 1.79 14.55 3.38
N PHE A 141 1.07 15.67 3.48
CA PHE A 141 1.58 16.97 3.02
C PHE A 141 2.83 17.42 3.77
N GLU A 142 2.87 17.21 5.10
CA GLU A 142 4.03 17.57 5.92
C GLU A 142 5.24 16.70 5.58
N LEU A 143 5.04 15.39 5.38
CA LEU A 143 6.13 14.48 5.03
C LEU A 143 6.77 14.83 3.68
N TYR A 144 5.95 15.22 2.69
CA TYR A 144 6.46 15.61 1.36
C TYR A 144 7.11 16.99 1.36
N ALA A 145 6.53 17.96 2.08
CA ALA A 145 7.06 19.32 2.14
C ALA A 145 8.30 19.44 3.03
N ASN A 146 8.37 18.68 4.12
CA ASN A 146 9.36 18.86 5.18
C ASN A 146 9.84 17.51 5.77
N PRO A 147 10.38 16.59 4.94
CA PRO A 147 10.89 15.31 5.41
C PRO A 147 12.08 15.51 6.36
N LYS A 148 12.07 14.82 7.50
CA LYS A 148 13.07 14.97 8.55
C LYS A 148 14.11 13.88 8.55
N HIS A 149 13.72 12.62 8.26
CA HIS A 149 14.66 11.52 8.23
C HIS A 149 15.48 11.51 6.94
N PRO A 150 16.81 11.35 6.99
CA PRO A 150 17.67 11.35 5.79
C PRO A 150 17.28 10.30 4.74
N TYR A 151 16.74 9.15 5.14
CA TYR A 151 16.22 8.15 4.22
C TYR A 151 14.99 8.67 3.45
N THR A 152 14.03 9.27 4.14
CA THR A 152 12.82 9.87 3.52
C THR A 152 13.22 10.98 2.53
N GLN A 153 14.16 11.84 2.93
CA GLN A 153 14.71 12.86 2.05
C GLN A 153 15.36 12.25 0.78
N GLY A 154 16.09 11.13 0.96
CA GLY A 154 16.66 10.38 -0.14
C GLY A 154 15.60 9.81 -1.07
N LEU A 155 14.56 9.18 -0.52
CA LEU A 155 13.45 8.62 -1.30
C LEU A 155 12.73 9.71 -2.13
N LEU A 156 12.35 10.82 -1.51
CA LEU A 156 11.65 11.91 -2.20
C LEU A 156 12.51 12.55 -3.30
N LYS A 157 13.84 12.59 -3.14
CA LYS A 157 14.78 13.07 -4.18
C LYS A 157 14.89 12.13 -5.38
N THR A 158 14.43 10.88 -5.28
CA THR A 158 14.37 9.94 -6.41
C THR A 158 13.13 10.12 -7.29
N LEU A 159 12.15 10.91 -6.84
CA LEU A 159 10.95 11.19 -7.65
C LEU A 159 11.32 12.08 -8.85
N PRO A 160 10.78 11.79 -10.04
CA PRO A 160 10.96 12.64 -11.20
C PRO A 160 10.37 14.04 -10.96
N ASN A 161 11.16 15.07 -11.18
CA ASN A 161 10.69 16.44 -11.10
C ASN A 161 9.99 16.81 -12.42
N LEU A 162 8.66 16.96 -12.39
CA LEU A 162 7.86 17.27 -13.60
C LEU A 162 8.01 18.72 -14.07
N GLU A 163 8.54 19.63 -13.23
CA GLU A 163 8.64 21.07 -13.50
C GLU A 163 10.04 21.54 -13.93
N GLY A 164 11.03 20.65 -14.00
CA GLY A 164 12.42 21.04 -14.28
C GLY A 164 12.92 20.64 -15.65
N GLN A 165 13.84 21.44 -16.22
CA GLN A 165 14.67 21.10 -17.39
C GLN A 165 15.22 19.68 -17.25
N ARG A 166 15.31 18.94 -18.39
CA ARG A 166 15.78 17.53 -18.49
C ARG A 166 16.84 17.22 -17.45
N ALA A 167 16.41 16.45 -16.44
CA ALA A 167 17.11 16.27 -15.20
C ALA A 167 18.49 15.64 -15.42
N GLU A 168 19.48 16.19 -14.75
CA GLU A 168 20.60 15.45 -14.20
C GLU A 168 20.11 14.08 -13.67
N ARG A 169 20.94 13.05 -13.83
CA ARG A 169 20.66 11.66 -13.39
C ARG A 169 19.90 11.63 -12.06
N LEU A 170 18.81 10.86 -12.00
CA LEU A 170 18.07 10.61 -10.76
C LEU A 170 19.04 10.24 -9.65
N LYS A 171 18.99 10.96 -8.53
CA LYS A 171 19.86 10.74 -7.37
C LYS A 171 19.44 9.44 -6.69
N SER A 172 20.26 8.41 -6.75
CA SER A 172 20.02 7.16 -6.02
C SER A 172 20.58 7.23 -4.60
N ILE A 173 19.97 6.49 -3.67
CA ILE A 173 20.53 6.28 -2.33
C ILE A 173 21.66 5.27 -2.44
N ASN A 174 22.90 5.69 -2.22
CA ASN A 174 24.09 4.86 -2.32
C ASN A 174 24.09 3.70 -1.31
N GLY A 175 24.84 2.63 -1.62
CA GLY A 175 25.02 1.47 -0.76
C GLY A 175 23.86 0.46 -0.81
N GLN A 176 24.03 -0.65 -0.10
CA GLN A 176 23.05 -1.75 -0.08
C GLN A 176 22.13 -1.68 1.15
N PRO A 177 20.88 -2.14 1.05
CA PRO A 177 20.00 -2.31 2.21
C PRO A 177 20.63 -3.23 3.27
N PRO A 178 20.28 -3.07 4.55
CA PRO A 178 20.81 -3.91 5.60
C PRO A 178 20.34 -5.36 5.45
N ASN A 179 21.18 -6.29 5.91
CA ASN A 179 20.77 -7.68 6.07
C ASN A 179 19.85 -7.79 7.31
N LEU A 180 18.63 -8.25 7.12
CA LEU A 180 17.61 -8.34 8.17
C LEU A 180 17.52 -9.72 8.84
N ASN A 181 18.50 -10.60 8.67
CA ASN A 181 18.54 -11.90 9.36
C ASN A 181 18.64 -11.76 10.89
N GLN A 182 19.04 -10.58 11.38
CA GLN A 182 19.10 -10.24 12.78
C GLN A 182 18.49 -8.87 13.03
N LYS A 183 17.90 -8.69 14.23
CA LYS A 183 17.36 -7.39 14.64
C LYS A 183 18.50 -6.37 14.73
N PRO A 184 18.44 -5.24 14.02
CA PRO A 184 19.44 -4.19 14.14
C PRO A 184 19.51 -3.62 15.55
N LEU A 185 20.70 -3.54 16.11
CA LEU A 185 20.98 -2.95 17.44
C LEU A 185 21.27 -1.45 17.36
N SER A 186 21.59 -0.96 16.16
CA SER A 186 21.92 0.44 15.86
C SER A 186 21.05 0.96 14.71
N CYS A 187 21.19 2.23 14.34
CA CYS A 187 20.45 2.82 13.24
C CYS A 187 20.69 2.04 11.93
N SER A 188 19.67 1.37 11.42
CA SER A 188 19.76 0.54 10.20
C SER A 188 20.17 1.33 8.96
N PHE A 189 19.92 2.65 8.95
CA PHE A 189 20.28 3.52 7.83
C PHE A 189 21.69 4.11 7.96
N ALA A 190 22.36 4.02 9.11
CA ALA A 190 23.66 4.63 9.36
C ALA A 190 24.71 4.35 8.26
N PRO A 191 24.88 3.12 7.72
CA PRO A 191 25.86 2.84 6.67
C PRO A 191 25.63 3.59 5.35
N ARG A 192 24.41 4.12 5.13
CA ARG A 192 23.99 4.81 3.90
C ARG A 192 23.66 6.30 4.13
N CYS A 193 23.76 6.73 5.39
CA CYS A 193 23.34 8.06 5.81
C CYS A 193 24.50 9.06 5.68
N SER A 194 24.28 10.15 4.96
CA SER A 194 25.26 11.24 4.88
C SER A 194 25.40 12.06 6.18
N GLN A 195 24.46 11.87 7.12
CA GLN A 195 24.40 12.54 8.42
C GLN A 195 24.72 11.58 9.59
N THR A 196 25.48 10.50 9.30
CA THR A 196 25.82 9.51 10.33
C THR A 196 26.69 10.15 11.41
N MET A 197 26.32 9.89 12.69
CA MET A 197 27.04 10.25 13.89
C MET A 197 27.48 8.98 14.64
N GLU A 198 28.43 9.09 15.59
CA GLU A 198 28.89 7.94 16.40
C GLU A 198 27.73 7.23 17.11
N ARG A 199 26.77 7.98 17.65
CA ARG A 199 25.59 7.42 18.30
C ARG A 199 24.76 6.54 17.37
N CYS A 200 24.68 6.88 16.07
CA CYS A 200 23.96 6.08 15.09
C CYS A 200 24.55 4.66 14.89
N LEU A 201 25.84 4.46 15.21
CA LEU A 201 26.53 3.19 15.04
C LEU A 201 26.34 2.24 16.25
N VAL A 202 25.90 2.77 17.39
CA VAL A 202 25.79 2.01 18.65
C VAL A 202 24.38 1.91 19.19
N GLU A 203 23.47 2.82 18.79
CA GLU A 203 22.11 2.89 19.32
C GLU A 203 21.08 3.09 18.20
N ASN A 204 19.96 2.35 18.26
CA ASN A 204 18.84 2.56 17.34
C ASN A 204 17.93 3.67 17.86
N PRO A 205 17.66 4.73 17.07
CA PRO A 205 16.80 5.82 17.52
C PRO A 205 15.35 5.36 17.70
N VAL A 206 14.69 5.90 18.71
CA VAL A 206 13.27 5.68 18.97
C VAL A 206 12.44 6.66 18.15
N LEU A 207 11.25 6.24 17.74
CA LEU A 207 10.30 7.10 17.03
C LEU A 207 9.69 8.11 18.00
N GLU A 208 10.12 9.37 17.93
CA GLU A 208 9.72 10.46 18.83
C GLU A 208 8.95 11.55 18.08
N ASN A 209 7.98 12.16 18.73
CA ASN A 209 7.25 13.31 18.17
C ASN A 209 8.16 14.55 18.18
N ARG A 210 8.38 15.14 17.01
CA ARG A 210 9.19 16.36 16.85
C ARG A 210 8.34 17.61 16.83
N ASN A 211 7.23 17.64 16.07
CA ASN A 211 6.29 18.76 15.95
C ASN A 211 5.01 18.27 15.24
N ASN A 212 3.85 18.89 15.53
CA ASN A 212 2.61 18.78 14.73
C ASN A 212 2.25 17.36 14.27
N ASN A 213 2.34 16.37 15.13
CA ASN A 213 2.06 14.99 14.77
C ASN A 213 3.07 14.36 13.77
N HIS A 214 4.28 14.92 13.70
CA HIS A 214 5.39 14.44 12.91
C HIS A 214 6.38 13.70 13.81
N LYS A 215 6.47 12.39 13.67
CA LYS A 215 7.36 11.53 14.45
C LYS A 215 8.56 11.10 13.62
N VAL A 216 9.74 11.09 14.23
CA VAL A 216 11.00 10.78 13.56
C VAL A 216 11.89 9.94 14.46
N ALA A 217 12.42 8.84 13.94
CA ALA A 217 13.43 8.01 14.57
C ALA A 217 14.83 8.38 14.04
N CYS A 218 15.37 9.50 14.48
CA CYS A 218 16.68 9.99 14.03
C CYS A 218 17.36 10.82 15.12
N TRP A 219 18.67 10.65 15.29
CA TRP A 219 19.48 11.47 16.18
C TRP A 219 19.82 12.84 15.58
N TRP A 220 19.90 12.89 14.24
CA TRP A 220 20.10 14.15 13.52
C TRP A 220 18.82 14.98 13.54
N ASN A 221 18.94 16.26 13.86
CA ASN A 221 17.86 17.23 13.87
C ASN A 221 18.24 18.36 12.90
N PRO A 222 17.62 18.45 11.72
CA PRO A 222 17.88 19.51 10.73
C PRO A 222 17.39 20.87 11.18
#